data_336adde95f913564234ab3d01b80b281
#
_entry.id   336adde95f913564234ab3d01b80b281
#
_cell.length_a   1.000
_cell.length_b   1.000
_cell.length_c   1.000
_cell.angle_alpha   90.00
_cell.angle_beta   90.00
_cell.angle_gamma   90.00
#
_symmetry.space_group_name_H-M   'P 1'
#
loop_
_entity.id
_entity.type
_entity.pdbx_description
1 polymer ?
#
loop_
_entity_poly.entity_id
_entity_poly.type
_entity_poly.pdbx_seq_one_letter_code
_entity_poly.pdbx_strand_id
1 'polypeptide(L)'
;MGFFACGIAKAAPVDKAVAQKYRKWLENGEEASMAYMTNYLEKRLDPRLLVSGVRSIVSLALNYAPAQQLPKGEYQIAAYALGLDYHDLMKQKMRELAIKITERCQLPKQEEGEEPSVRCFCDTAPVLERYWAQKAGLGWVGRNHQLIIPHAGSMFFLGEIFLPFDVDVYDEAMSNRCGSCHRCIDACPTRAIIPDEDFHAERCLSYQLIENRGELTDEAKNHMGDTIYGCDRCQTACPWNRFATPNTEPALQPKPELLSMSKEKWHNLTVEDYQRLFKGSAVKRVKFEGLKRNITVKEK
;
A
#
# COMPACT_ATOMS: atom_id res chain seq x y z
N MET A 1 -3.29 5.18 -19.68
CA MET A 1 -2.25 4.94 -18.65
C MET A 1 -2.63 3.79 -17.70
N GLY A 2 -3.87 3.30 -17.74
CA GLY A 2 -4.31 2.12 -16.99
C GLY A 2 -4.64 2.33 -15.52
N PHE A 3 -4.69 3.55 -15.02
CA PHE A 3 -5.25 3.83 -13.71
C PHE A 3 -6.74 3.52 -13.69
N PHE A 4 -7.19 2.91 -12.60
CA PHE A 4 -8.59 2.54 -12.42
C PHE A 4 -9.47 3.74 -12.02
N ALA A 5 -8.94 4.58 -11.12
CA ALA A 5 -9.63 5.76 -10.62
C ALA A 5 -8.65 6.92 -10.44
N CYS A 6 -9.20 8.13 -10.54
CA CYS A 6 -8.52 9.39 -10.32
C CYS A 6 -9.49 10.35 -9.65
N GLY A 7 -8.98 11.20 -8.77
CA GLY A 7 -9.72 12.30 -8.17
C GLY A 7 -8.77 13.37 -7.67
N ILE A 8 -9.30 14.55 -7.37
CA ILE A 8 -8.49 15.73 -7.03
C ILE A 8 -8.99 16.36 -5.74
N ALA A 9 -8.09 16.48 -4.76
CA ALA A 9 -8.33 17.20 -3.51
C ALA A 9 -7.55 18.51 -3.46
N LYS A 10 -8.08 19.50 -2.72
CA LYS A 10 -7.35 20.73 -2.41
C LYS A 10 -6.22 20.43 -1.43
N ALA A 11 -5.02 20.91 -1.71
CA ALA A 11 -3.90 20.80 -0.79
C ALA A 11 -4.12 21.68 0.45
N ALA A 12 -4.20 21.05 1.62
CA ALA A 12 -4.43 21.69 2.91
C ALA A 12 -3.76 20.85 4.02
N PRO A 13 -3.60 21.38 5.25
CA PRO A 13 -3.25 20.54 6.37
C PRO A 13 -4.26 19.39 6.52
N VAL A 14 -3.80 18.24 6.93
CA VAL A 14 -4.65 17.10 7.26
C VAL A 14 -5.66 17.49 8.34
N ASP A 15 -6.88 17.01 8.26
CA ASP A 15 -7.94 17.29 9.21
C ASP A 15 -7.47 17.09 10.66
N LYS A 16 -7.76 18.04 11.55
CA LYS A 16 -7.25 18.04 12.93
C LYS A 16 -7.48 16.72 13.66
N ALA A 17 -8.68 16.13 13.51
CA ALA A 17 -9.00 14.86 14.15
C ALA A 17 -8.11 13.71 13.65
N VAL A 18 -7.82 13.67 12.34
CA VAL A 18 -6.93 12.65 11.74
C VAL A 18 -5.50 12.88 12.19
N ALA A 19 -5.04 14.14 12.22
CA ALA A 19 -3.69 14.49 12.66
C ALA A 19 -3.48 14.14 14.16
N GLN A 20 -4.46 14.42 15.01
CA GLN A 20 -4.42 14.06 16.44
C GLN A 20 -4.39 12.55 16.64
N LYS A 21 -5.24 11.82 15.89
CA LYS A 21 -5.28 10.36 15.96
C LYS A 21 -3.93 9.76 15.53
N TYR A 22 -3.34 10.27 14.44
CA TYR A 22 -2.03 9.81 13.96
C TYR A 22 -0.91 10.07 14.97
N ARG A 23 -0.88 11.27 15.60
CA ARG A 23 0.10 11.61 16.66
C ARG A 23 -0.04 10.67 17.85
N LYS A 24 -1.26 10.45 18.33
CA LYS A 24 -1.55 9.54 19.45
C LYS A 24 -1.08 8.11 19.15
N TRP A 25 -1.30 7.64 17.94
CA TRP A 25 -0.85 6.32 17.48
C TRP A 25 0.67 6.20 17.56
N LEU A 26 1.43 7.23 17.17
CA LEU A 26 2.89 7.29 17.31
C LEU A 26 3.33 7.42 18.79
N GLU A 27 2.66 8.25 19.57
CA GLU A 27 2.94 8.43 21.00
C GLU A 27 2.78 7.10 21.78
N ASN A 28 1.85 6.27 21.35
CA ASN A 28 1.63 4.94 21.93
C ASN A 28 2.64 3.88 21.43
N GLY A 29 3.50 4.20 20.45
CA GLY A 29 4.45 3.25 19.85
C GLY A 29 3.78 2.17 18.99
N GLU A 30 2.56 2.43 18.50
CA GLU A 30 1.76 1.44 17.78
C GLU A 30 2.26 1.19 16.35
N GLU A 31 3.19 2.02 15.85
CA GLU A 31 3.91 1.82 14.59
C GLU A 31 4.98 0.73 14.67
N ALA A 32 5.29 0.25 15.86
CA ALA A 32 6.34 -0.73 16.14
C ALA A 32 7.72 -0.26 15.63
N SER A 33 8.50 -1.07 14.91
CA SER A 33 9.84 -0.70 14.42
C SER A 33 9.85 0.13 13.13
N MET A 34 8.68 0.60 12.64
CA MET A 34 8.57 1.35 11.40
C MET A 34 8.89 2.85 11.59
N ALA A 35 10.13 3.18 11.95
CA ALA A 35 10.59 4.56 12.22
C ALA A 35 10.27 5.55 11.07
N TYR A 36 10.10 5.06 9.83
CA TYR A 36 9.68 5.91 8.71
C TYR A 36 8.27 6.48 8.87
N MET A 37 7.46 5.96 9.79
CA MET A 37 6.14 6.50 10.11
C MET A 37 6.25 7.78 10.97
N THR A 38 7.28 7.88 11.81
CA THR A 38 7.57 9.07 12.63
C THR A 38 8.36 10.13 11.87
N ASN A 39 9.16 9.71 10.90
CA ASN A 39 9.99 10.61 10.13
C ASN A 39 9.16 11.63 9.34
N TYR A 40 9.60 12.90 9.39
CA TYR A 40 8.96 14.00 8.66
C TYR A 40 7.47 14.18 8.99
N LEU A 41 7.09 13.98 10.25
CA LEU A 41 5.71 14.02 10.72
C LEU A 41 4.94 15.27 10.24
N GLU A 42 5.53 16.47 10.39
CA GLU A 42 4.88 17.72 9.98
C GLU A 42 4.65 17.78 8.46
N LYS A 43 5.60 17.29 7.66
CA LYS A 43 5.43 17.20 6.20
C LYS A 43 4.36 16.18 5.81
N ARG A 44 4.18 15.12 6.62
CA ARG A 44 3.15 14.11 6.43
C ARG A 44 1.75 14.67 6.73
N LEU A 45 1.67 15.55 7.72
CA LEU A 45 0.42 16.18 8.14
C LEU A 45 0.09 17.48 7.37
N ASP A 46 1.05 18.03 6.65
CA ASP A 46 0.80 19.18 5.77
C ASP A 46 1.63 19.05 4.47
N PRO A 47 0.99 18.69 3.35
CA PRO A 47 1.66 18.51 2.07
C PRO A 47 2.35 19.77 1.56
N ARG A 48 1.94 20.96 2.03
CA ARG A 48 2.54 22.25 1.66
C ARG A 48 3.92 22.45 2.27
N LEU A 49 4.25 21.70 3.35
CA LEU A 49 5.60 21.62 3.93
C LEU A 49 6.49 20.61 3.20
N LEU A 50 5.88 19.66 2.47
CA LEU A 50 6.60 18.70 1.65
C LEU A 50 6.97 19.27 0.28
N VAL A 51 6.02 19.99 -0.33
CA VAL A 51 6.18 20.64 -1.62
C VAL A 51 5.69 22.09 -1.51
N SER A 52 6.63 23.03 -1.56
CA SER A 52 6.29 24.45 -1.53
C SER A 52 5.43 24.82 -2.74
N GLY A 53 4.39 25.62 -2.50
CA GLY A 53 3.49 26.08 -3.55
C GLY A 53 2.47 25.05 -4.05
N VAL A 54 2.42 23.83 -3.49
CA VAL A 54 1.36 22.87 -3.86
C VAL A 54 -0.02 23.43 -3.54
N ARG A 55 -0.96 23.28 -4.48
CA ARG A 55 -2.36 23.71 -4.36
C ARG A 55 -3.36 22.58 -4.53
N SER A 56 -3.06 21.63 -5.40
CA SER A 56 -3.93 20.49 -5.69
C SER A 56 -3.18 19.18 -5.58
N ILE A 57 -3.88 18.14 -5.14
CA ILE A 57 -3.37 16.78 -5.02
C ILE A 57 -4.26 15.87 -5.85
N VAL A 58 -3.69 15.31 -6.92
CA VAL A 58 -4.34 14.27 -7.73
C VAL A 58 -4.02 12.93 -7.12
N SER A 59 -5.02 12.21 -6.63
CA SER A 59 -4.87 10.83 -6.17
C SER A 59 -5.25 9.85 -7.27
N LEU A 60 -4.44 8.82 -7.43
CA LEU A 60 -4.56 7.81 -8.47
C LEU A 60 -4.63 6.42 -7.84
N ALA A 61 -5.44 5.54 -8.41
CA ALA A 61 -5.54 4.14 -8.00
C ALA A 61 -5.24 3.21 -9.17
N LEU A 62 -4.28 2.29 -8.99
CA LEU A 62 -3.93 1.24 -9.95
C LEU A 62 -4.34 -0.12 -9.38
N ASN A 63 -5.20 -0.85 -10.09
CA ASN A 63 -5.68 -2.16 -9.68
C ASN A 63 -4.55 -3.21 -9.67
N TYR A 64 -4.40 -3.94 -8.55
CA TYR A 64 -3.48 -5.06 -8.45
C TYR A 64 -4.17 -6.41 -8.15
N ALA A 65 -5.50 -6.45 -8.10
CA ALA A 65 -6.20 -7.71 -7.85
C ALA A 65 -5.71 -8.78 -8.83
N PRO A 66 -5.18 -9.92 -8.35
CA PRO A 66 -4.46 -10.85 -9.21
C PRO A 66 -5.40 -11.64 -10.09
N ALA A 67 -5.02 -11.83 -11.37
CA ALA A 67 -5.71 -12.75 -12.29
C ALA A 67 -5.42 -14.21 -11.96
N GLN A 68 -4.25 -14.48 -11.38
CA GLN A 68 -3.80 -15.82 -10.96
C GLN A 68 -3.32 -15.76 -9.53
N GLN A 69 -3.64 -16.78 -8.76
CA GLN A 69 -3.22 -16.93 -7.37
C GLN A 69 -2.24 -18.09 -7.26
N LEU A 70 -1.44 -18.07 -6.21
CA LEU A 70 -0.58 -19.22 -5.87
C LEU A 70 -1.45 -20.46 -5.57
N PRO A 71 -0.96 -21.67 -5.87
CA PRO A 71 -1.74 -22.89 -5.66
C PRO A 71 -2.17 -23.04 -4.21
N LYS A 72 -3.39 -23.53 -3.99
CA LYS A 72 -3.89 -23.84 -2.64
C LYS A 72 -3.06 -24.97 -2.04
N GLY A 73 -2.77 -24.85 -0.75
CA GLY A 73 -1.94 -25.83 -0.02
C GLY A 73 -0.45 -25.55 -0.11
N GLU A 74 -0.01 -24.66 -0.99
CA GLU A 74 1.37 -24.14 -1.07
C GLU A 74 1.52 -22.84 -0.27
N TYR A 75 2.77 -22.40 -0.06
CA TYR A 75 3.00 -21.12 0.62
C TYR A 75 2.44 -19.95 -0.15
N GLN A 76 1.92 -18.97 0.59
CA GLN A 76 1.21 -17.81 0.07
C GLN A 76 2.00 -16.52 0.28
N ILE A 77 1.96 -15.66 -0.73
CA ILE A 77 2.47 -14.29 -0.74
C ILE A 77 1.28 -13.35 -0.96
N ALA A 78 1.27 -12.21 -0.28
CA ALA A 78 0.22 -11.21 -0.46
C ALA A 78 0.11 -10.78 -1.95
N ALA A 79 -1.12 -10.57 -2.40
CA ALA A 79 -1.47 -10.33 -3.79
C ALA A 79 -0.68 -9.17 -4.42
N TYR A 80 -0.43 -8.10 -3.65
CA TYR A 80 0.29 -6.92 -4.14
C TYR A 80 1.74 -7.20 -4.55
N ALA A 81 2.35 -8.29 -4.07
CA ALA A 81 3.75 -8.62 -4.28
C ALA A 81 3.97 -9.78 -5.28
N LEU A 82 2.93 -10.22 -5.96
CA LEU A 82 3.01 -11.34 -6.92
C LEU A 82 3.75 -10.97 -8.21
N GLY A 83 3.68 -9.70 -8.65
CA GLY A 83 4.33 -9.19 -9.85
C GLY A 83 5.61 -8.41 -9.58
N LEU A 84 5.91 -7.49 -10.49
CA LEU A 84 7.01 -6.54 -10.34
C LEU A 84 6.70 -5.52 -9.22
N ASP A 85 7.75 -4.85 -8.78
CA ASP A 85 7.66 -3.79 -7.77
C ASP A 85 6.79 -2.63 -8.30
N TYR A 86 5.67 -2.41 -7.63
CA TYR A 86 4.70 -1.40 -8.00
C TYR A 86 5.24 0.03 -7.90
N HIS A 87 6.25 0.28 -7.06
CA HIS A 87 6.83 1.60 -6.91
C HIS A 87 7.38 2.14 -8.23
N ASP A 88 8.11 1.32 -8.98
CA ASP A 88 8.69 1.72 -10.26
C ASP A 88 7.60 1.89 -11.32
N LEU A 89 6.64 0.96 -11.37
CA LEU A 89 5.50 1.03 -12.28
C LEU A 89 4.65 2.28 -12.05
N MET A 90 4.28 2.55 -10.79
CA MET A 90 3.51 3.73 -10.41
C MET A 90 4.25 5.01 -10.74
N LYS A 91 5.53 5.10 -10.35
CA LYS A 91 6.36 6.28 -10.65
C LYS A 91 6.48 6.55 -12.15
N GLN A 92 6.69 5.50 -12.95
CA GLN A 92 6.73 5.64 -14.40
C GLN A 92 5.41 6.21 -14.95
N LYS A 93 4.28 5.56 -14.65
CA LYS A 93 2.95 5.98 -15.13
C LYS A 93 2.59 7.40 -14.65
N MET A 94 2.89 7.73 -13.41
CA MET A 94 2.63 9.08 -12.88
C MET A 94 3.51 10.14 -13.53
N ARG A 95 4.80 9.87 -13.79
CA ARG A 95 5.68 10.79 -14.51
C ARG A 95 5.19 11.07 -15.92
N GLU A 96 4.76 10.04 -16.65
CA GLU A 96 4.18 10.21 -17.98
C GLU A 96 2.91 11.10 -17.94
N LEU A 97 2.08 10.93 -16.88
CA LEU A 97 0.90 11.78 -16.68
C LEU A 97 1.30 13.21 -16.30
N ALA A 98 2.28 13.38 -15.42
CA ALA A 98 2.79 14.69 -15.00
C ALA A 98 3.34 15.50 -16.16
N ILE A 99 4.08 14.86 -17.09
CA ILE A 99 4.57 15.50 -18.32
C ILE A 99 3.39 16.03 -19.14
N LYS A 100 2.36 15.19 -19.38
CA LYS A 100 1.17 15.61 -20.14
C LYS A 100 0.40 16.74 -19.46
N ILE A 101 0.33 16.75 -18.12
CA ILE A 101 -0.28 17.86 -17.36
C ILE A 101 0.54 19.13 -17.55
N THR A 102 1.86 19.05 -17.39
CA THR A 102 2.78 20.18 -17.55
C THR A 102 2.65 20.82 -18.94
N GLU A 103 2.63 19.99 -19.98
CA GLU A 103 2.47 20.44 -21.37
C GLU A 103 1.10 21.09 -21.62
N ARG A 104 0.03 20.42 -21.19
CA ARG A 104 -1.35 20.89 -21.45
C ARG A 104 -1.71 22.14 -20.67
N CYS A 105 -1.20 22.27 -19.44
CA CYS A 105 -1.39 23.46 -18.60
C CYS A 105 -0.35 24.55 -18.86
N GLN A 106 0.54 24.37 -19.84
CA GLN A 106 1.59 25.34 -20.22
C GLN A 106 2.42 25.82 -19.01
N LEU A 107 2.73 24.88 -18.11
CA LEU A 107 3.57 25.20 -16.94
C LEU A 107 4.98 25.58 -17.38
N PRO A 108 5.66 26.47 -16.63
CA PRO A 108 7.04 26.84 -16.94
C PRO A 108 7.93 25.61 -17.06
N LYS A 109 8.79 25.60 -18.07
CA LYS A 109 9.85 24.61 -18.16
C LYS A 109 10.83 24.85 -17.01
N GLN A 110 11.25 23.78 -16.37
CA GLN A 110 12.25 23.84 -15.32
C GLN A 110 13.63 24.16 -15.88
N GLU A 111 14.37 24.96 -15.14
CA GLU A 111 15.79 25.10 -15.37
C GLU A 111 16.56 23.91 -14.81
N GLU A 112 17.73 23.65 -15.35
CA GLU A 112 18.58 22.53 -14.92
C GLU A 112 18.97 22.72 -13.45
N GLY A 113 18.58 21.75 -12.57
CA GLY A 113 18.83 21.80 -11.12
C GLY A 113 17.66 22.28 -10.26
N GLU A 114 16.56 22.73 -10.84
CA GLU A 114 15.34 23.04 -10.09
C GLU A 114 14.49 21.80 -9.78
N GLU A 115 13.83 21.80 -8.62
CA GLU A 115 12.87 20.75 -8.29
C GLU A 115 11.63 20.84 -9.19
N PRO A 116 11.06 19.68 -9.64
CA PRO A 116 9.86 19.68 -10.48
C PRO A 116 8.69 20.41 -9.85
N SER A 117 8.06 21.33 -10.62
CA SER A 117 6.82 22.01 -10.19
C SER A 117 5.66 21.03 -9.99
N VAL A 118 5.66 19.91 -10.73
CA VAL A 118 4.73 18.78 -10.58
C VAL A 118 5.50 17.59 -10.01
N ARG A 119 5.14 17.14 -8.80
CA ARG A 119 5.85 16.06 -8.10
C ARG A 119 4.94 14.84 -7.92
N CYS A 120 5.53 13.65 -8.11
CA CYS A 120 4.85 12.36 -8.00
C CYS A 120 5.34 11.59 -6.78
N PHE A 121 4.43 11.04 -6.01
CA PHE A 121 4.70 10.25 -4.81
C PHE A 121 3.96 8.93 -4.85
N CYS A 122 4.62 7.86 -4.39
CA CYS A 122 4.04 6.56 -4.18
C CYS A 122 4.81 5.87 -3.05
N ASP A 123 4.14 5.63 -1.94
CA ASP A 123 4.56 4.89 -0.74
C ASP A 123 5.83 5.44 -0.04
N THR A 124 6.87 5.80 -0.76
CA THR A 124 8.20 6.13 -0.20
C THR A 124 8.34 7.55 0.35
N ALA A 125 7.31 8.39 0.25
CA ALA A 125 7.29 9.77 0.74
C ALA A 125 6.41 9.92 2.00
N PRO A 126 6.60 11.00 2.79
CA PRO A 126 5.75 11.29 3.94
C PRO A 126 4.40 11.86 3.49
N VAL A 127 3.60 11.06 2.79
CA VAL A 127 2.25 11.37 2.30
C VAL A 127 1.25 10.38 2.88
N LEU A 128 0.11 10.85 3.37
CA LEU A 128 -0.99 10.01 3.82
C LEU A 128 -1.88 9.64 2.61
N GLU A 129 -1.38 8.75 1.74
CA GLU A 129 -2.01 8.43 0.46
C GLU A 129 -3.48 8.01 0.59
N ARG A 130 -3.81 7.13 1.53
CA ARG A 130 -5.21 6.71 1.78
C ARG A 130 -6.11 7.86 2.21
N TYR A 131 -5.58 8.80 2.99
CA TYR A 131 -6.30 10.01 3.39
C TYR A 131 -6.56 10.90 2.17
N TRP A 132 -5.53 11.16 1.36
CA TRP A 132 -5.68 12.01 0.17
C TRP A 132 -6.59 11.37 -0.88
N ALA A 133 -6.48 10.05 -1.09
CA ALA A 133 -7.39 9.32 -1.96
C ALA A 133 -8.86 9.38 -1.49
N GLN A 134 -9.10 9.35 -0.18
CA GLN A 134 -10.43 9.58 0.39
C GLN A 134 -10.89 11.03 0.19
N LYS A 135 -10.04 12.02 0.42
CA LYS A 135 -10.33 13.45 0.21
C LYS A 135 -10.60 13.75 -1.27
N ALA A 136 -9.94 13.05 -2.17
CA ALA A 136 -10.15 13.11 -3.62
C ALA A 136 -11.32 12.24 -4.11
N GLY A 137 -12.18 11.74 -3.22
CA GLY A 137 -13.42 11.06 -3.58
C GLY A 137 -13.27 9.65 -4.17
N LEU A 138 -12.08 9.03 -4.15
CA LEU A 138 -11.89 7.69 -4.73
C LEU A 138 -12.66 6.61 -3.95
N GLY A 139 -12.79 6.79 -2.64
CA GLY A 139 -13.44 5.83 -1.76
C GLY A 139 -13.37 6.27 -0.30
N TRP A 140 -13.42 5.34 0.62
CA TRP A 140 -13.27 5.61 2.05
C TRP A 140 -12.23 4.69 2.68
N VAL A 141 -11.57 5.15 3.74
CA VAL A 141 -10.71 4.30 4.57
C VAL A 141 -11.60 3.40 5.43
N GLY A 142 -11.53 2.09 5.18
CA GLY A 142 -12.32 1.09 5.91
C GLY A 142 -11.74 0.76 7.28
N ARG A 143 -12.48 -0.07 8.07
CA ARG A 143 -11.98 -0.60 9.36
C ARG A 143 -10.69 -1.41 9.23
N ASN A 144 -10.42 -1.98 8.06
CA ASN A 144 -9.16 -2.67 7.76
C ASN A 144 -8.01 -1.72 7.38
N HIS A 145 -8.19 -0.44 7.56
CA HIS A 145 -7.24 0.62 7.21
C HIS A 145 -6.83 0.66 5.73
N GLN A 146 -7.58 0.00 4.84
CA GLN A 146 -7.39 0.10 3.40
C GLN A 146 -8.38 1.11 2.80
N LEU A 147 -7.97 1.77 1.71
CA LEU A 147 -8.92 2.50 0.88
C LEU A 147 -9.84 1.49 0.19
N ILE A 148 -11.15 1.68 0.32
CA ILE A 148 -12.17 0.87 -0.34
C ILE A 148 -12.84 1.72 -1.41
N ILE A 149 -12.70 1.31 -2.66
CA ILE A 149 -13.36 1.96 -3.81
C ILE A 149 -14.71 1.28 -4.04
N PRO A 150 -15.83 2.03 -4.13
CA PRO A 150 -17.14 1.47 -4.36
C PRO A 150 -17.16 0.56 -5.60
N HIS A 151 -17.79 -0.60 -5.47
CA HIS A 151 -17.93 -1.59 -6.54
C HIS A 151 -16.61 -2.06 -7.18
N ALA A 152 -15.47 -1.88 -6.48
CA ALA A 152 -14.16 -2.30 -6.96
C ALA A 152 -13.29 -2.94 -5.86
N GLY A 153 -13.61 -2.70 -4.58
CA GLY A 153 -12.86 -3.27 -3.46
C GLY A 153 -11.67 -2.43 -3.02
N SER A 154 -10.62 -3.08 -2.49
CA SER A 154 -9.47 -2.40 -1.88
C SER A 154 -8.11 -2.85 -2.42
N MET A 155 -8.06 -3.60 -3.51
CA MET A 155 -6.81 -4.07 -4.09
C MET A 155 -6.24 -3.05 -5.09
N PHE A 156 -5.82 -1.89 -4.56
CA PHE A 156 -5.29 -0.79 -5.34
C PHE A 156 -4.00 -0.25 -4.75
N PHE A 157 -2.99 -0.06 -5.62
CA PHE A 157 -1.86 0.82 -5.32
C PHE A 157 -2.33 2.25 -5.46
N LEU A 158 -1.85 3.11 -4.56
CA LEU A 158 -2.15 4.53 -4.54
C LEU A 158 -0.90 5.32 -4.94
N GLY A 159 -1.12 6.51 -5.45
CA GLY A 159 -0.08 7.46 -5.70
C GLY A 159 -0.65 8.85 -5.93
N GLU A 160 0.14 9.86 -5.62
CA GLU A 160 -0.28 11.25 -5.69
C GLU A 160 0.60 12.06 -6.63
N ILE A 161 -0.05 12.96 -7.38
CA ILE A 161 0.61 14.02 -8.13
C ILE A 161 0.25 15.36 -7.50
N PHE A 162 1.26 16.07 -7.03
CA PHE A 162 1.13 17.38 -6.43
C PHE A 162 1.28 18.47 -7.51
N LEU A 163 0.27 19.33 -7.61
CA LEU A 163 0.18 20.39 -8.62
C LEU A 163 0.32 21.78 -7.98
N PRO A 164 1.05 22.71 -8.64
CA PRO A 164 1.28 24.06 -8.11
C PRO A 164 0.13 25.06 -8.42
N PHE A 165 -1.02 24.58 -8.88
CA PHE A 165 -2.17 25.40 -9.24
C PHE A 165 -3.47 24.84 -8.70
N ASP A 166 -4.46 25.70 -8.52
CA ASP A 166 -5.83 25.31 -8.20
C ASP A 166 -6.54 24.77 -9.44
N VAL A 167 -7.41 23.79 -9.27
CA VAL A 167 -8.29 23.29 -10.33
C VAL A 167 -9.68 23.91 -10.20
N ASP A 168 -10.46 23.91 -11.29
CA ASP A 168 -11.79 24.51 -11.32
C ASP A 168 -12.78 23.76 -10.41
N VAL A 169 -12.62 22.45 -10.26
CA VAL A 169 -13.50 21.61 -9.44
C VAL A 169 -12.65 20.61 -8.67
N TYR A 170 -12.93 20.49 -7.37
CA TYR A 170 -12.38 19.47 -6.48
C TYR A 170 -13.43 18.39 -6.21
N ASP A 171 -12.96 17.16 -6.07
CA ASP A 171 -13.82 16.06 -5.67
C ASP A 171 -14.15 16.13 -4.16
N GLU A 172 -15.26 15.52 -3.77
CA GLU A 172 -15.70 15.49 -2.37
C GLU A 172 -15.34 14.18 -1.69
N ALA A 173 -14.94 14.29 -0.42
CA ALA A 173 -14.59 13.12 0.38
C ALA A 173 -15.79 12.19 0.56
N MET A 174 -15.57 10.90 0.37
CA MET A 174 -16.61 9.89 0.54
C MET A 174 -16.77 9.50 2.00
N SER A 175 -18.03 9.40 2.46
CA SER A 175 -18.37 8.89 3.78
C SER A 175 -18.06 7.40 3.92
N ASN A 176 -17.74 6.96 5.15
CA ASN A 176 -17.49 5.56 5.46
C ASN A 176 -18.75 4.70 5.24
N ARG A 177 -18.61 3.61 4.49
CA ARG A 177 -19.70 2.67 4.17
C ARG A 177 -19.50 1.27 4.76
N CYS A 178 -18.67 1.15 5.80
CA CYS A 178 -18.52 -0.13 6.51
C CYS A 178 -19.78 -0.50 7.31
N GLY A 179 -20.58 0.50 7.75
CA GLY A 179 -21.78 0.28 8.56
C GLY A 179 -21.46 -0.53 9.82
N SER A 180 -22.25 -1.54 10.13
CA SER A 180 -22.04 -2.46 11.26
C SER A 180 -21.13 -3.65 10.91
N CYS A 181 -20.57 -3.74 9.71
CA CYS A 181 -19.72 -4.85 9.30
C CYS A 181 -18.37 -4.86 10.03
N HIS A 182 -17.98 -6.00 10.60
CA HIS A 182 -16.71 -6.21 11.30
C HIS A 182 -15.91 -7.41 10.77
N ARG A 183 -16.22 -7.94 9.58
CA ARG A 183 -15.59 -9.15 9.03
C ARG A 183 -14.06 -9.08 8.96
N CYS A 184 -13.48 -7.91 8.67
CA CYS A 184 -12.02 -7.75 8.63
C CYS A 184 -11.37 -7.85 10.02
N ILE A 185 -12.08 -7.44 11.06
CA ILE A 185 -11.67 -7.56 12.46
C ILE A 185 -11.67 -9.03 12.85
N ASP A 186 -12.76 -9.74 12.59
CA ASP A 186 -12.93 -11.19 12.90
C ASP A 186 -11.93 -12.05 12.14
N ALA A 187 -11.60 -11.67 10.89
CA ALA A 187 -10.64 -12.38 10.06
C ALA A 187 -9.17 -12.06 10.37
N CYS A 188 -8.90 -11.06 11.21
CA CYS A 188 -7.53 -10.73 11.58
C CYS A 188 -6.95 -11.81 12.50
N PRO A 189 -5.96 -12.60 12.04
CA PRO A 189 -5.50 -13.77 12.77
C PRO A 189 -4.78 -13.42 14.07
N THR A 190 -4.24 -12.23 14.17
CA THR A 190 -3.42 -11.72 15.26
C THR A 190 -4.07 -10.52 15.97
N ARG A 191 -5.34 -10.25 15.67
CA ARG A 191 -6.12 -9.16 16.30
C ARG A 191 -5.42 -7.79 16.24
N ALA A 192 -4.76 -7.49 15.14
CA ALA A 192 -4.09 -6.20 14.93
C ALA A 192 -5.08 -5.05 14.67
N ILE A 193 -6.31 -5.37 14.23
CA ILE A 193 -7.38 -4.39 13.98
C ILE A 193 -8.28 -4.40 15.21
N ILE A 194 -8.32 -3.29 15.94
CA ILE A 194 -9.09 -3.14 17.17
C ILE A 194 -10.41 -2.42 16.84
N PRO A 195 -11.57 -2.92 17.31
CA PRO A 195 -12.83 -2.21 17.14
C PRO A 195 -12.77 -0.81 17.76
N ASP A 196 -13.18 0.20 16.99
CA ASP A 196 -13.29 1.60 17.39
C ASP A 196 -11.97 2.25 17.90
N GLU A 197 -10.86 1.53 17.79
CA GLU A 197 -9.52 1.96 18.16
C GLU A 197 -8.58 2.03 16.95
N ASP A 198 -7.30 2.20 17.24
CA ASP A 198 -6.26 2.24 16.26
C ASP A 198 -5.73 0.84 15.89
N PHE A 199 -4.90 0.83 14.90
CA PHE A 199 -4.25 -0.35 14.37
C PHE A 199 -2.90 -0.58 15.08
N HIS A 200 -2.71 -1.77 15.65
CA HIS A 200 -1.44 -2.18 16.26
C HIS A 200 -0.53 -2.86 15.24
N ALA A 201 0.44 -2.13 14.72
CA ALA A 201 1.32 -2.65 13.68
C ALA A 201 2.10 -3.88 14.13
N GLU A 202 2.61 -3.89 15.36
CA GLU A 202 3.40 -5.01 15.89
C GLU A 202 2.63 -6.35 15.85
N ARG A 203 1.31 -6.31 16.06
CA ARG A 203 0.46 -7.51 15.97
C ARG A 203 0.17 -7.91 14.53
N CYS A 204 0.26 -6.98 13.57
CA CYS A 204 -0.10 -7.27 12.19
C CYS A 204 0.80 -8.35 11.57
N LEU A 205 0.18 -9.42 11.06
CA LEU A 205 0.93 -10.49 10.42
C LEU A 205 1.75 -9.98 9.21
N SER A 206 1.24 -9.00 8.47
CA SER A 206 2.00 -8.37 7.38
C SER A 206 3.25 -7.67 7.89
N TYR A 207 3.15 -6.91 8.99
CA TYR A 207 4.32 -6.31 9.64
C TYR A 207 5.32 -7.37 10.09
N GLN A 208 4.86 -8.41 10.78
CA GLN A 208 5.71 -9.49 11.27
C GLN A 208 6.49 -10.18 10.14
N LEU A 209 5.84 -10.42 9.00
CA LEU A 209 6.44 -11.14 7.88
C LEU A 209 7.29 -10.25 6.94
N ILE A 210 7.16 -8.90 7.02
CA ILE A 210 7.85 -7.98 6.11
C ILE A 210 8.83 -7.07 6.86
N GLU A 211 8.35 -6.33 7.88
CA GLU A 211 9.09 -5.23 8.51
C GLU A 211 9.85 -5.67 9.75
N ASN A 212 9.32 -6.62 10.51
CA ASN A 212 10.00 -7.17 11.69
C ASN A 212 11.32 -7.85 11.28
N ARG A 213 12.44 -7.35 11.81
CA ARG A 213 13.80 -7.88 11.55
C ARG A 213 14.26 -8.89 12.61
N GLY A 214 13.54 -8.97 13.73
CA GLY A 214 13.81 -9.94 14.80
C GLY A 214 13.05 -11.26 14.56
N GLU A 215 12.87 -12.02 15.65
CA GLU A 215 12.03 -13.20 15.64
C GLU A 215 10.55 -12.84 15.49
N LEU A 216 9.80 -13.74 14.88
CA LEU A 216 8.33 -13.62 14.85
C LEU A 216 7.77 -13.81 16.26
N THR A 217 6.73 -13.07 16.59
CA THR A 217 5.97 -13.34 17.82
C THR A 217 5.32 -14.72 17.77
N ASP A 218 5.08 -15.34 18.93
CA ASP A 218 4.41 -16.64 18.98
C ASP A 218 3.00 -16.60 18.40
N GLU A 219 2.31 -15.47 18.59
CA GLU A 219 1.02 -15.21 17.95
C GLU A 219 1.12 -15.25 16.43
N ALA A 220 2.14 -14.61 15.84
CA ALA A 220 2.38 -14.66 14.40
C ALA A 220 2.72 -16.07 13.92
N LYS A 221 3.63 -16.78 14.62
CA LYS A 221 4.01 -18.18 14.31
C LYS A 221 2.80 -19.11 14.28
N ASN A 222 1.93 -19.01 15.29
CA ASN A 222 0.76 -19.87 15.45
C ASN A 222 -0.34 -19.59 14.42
N HIS A 223 -0.47 -18.33 13.93
CA HIS A 223 -1.59 -17.92 13.10
C HIS A 223 -1.23 -17.56 11.65
N MET A 224 0.05 -17.60 11.24
CA MET A 224 0.44 -17.29 9.87
C MET A 224 -0.10 -18.27 8.83
N GLY A 225 -0.40 -19.52 9.21
CA GLY A 225 -0.81 -20.55 8.25
C GLY A 225 0.24 -20.76 7.16
N ASP A 226 -0.15 -20.84 5.90
CA ASP A 226 0.79 -20.96 4.78
C ASP A 226 1.33 -19.59 4.29
N THR A 227 0.99 -18.47 4.94
CA THR A 227 1.44 -17.14 4.54
C THR A 227 2.90 -16.94 4.94
N ILE A 228 3.78 -16.63 3.96
CA ILE A 228 5.21 -16.38 4.19
C ILE A 228 5.62 -14.92 3.92
N TYR A 229 4.76 -14.12 3.31
CA TYR A 229 5.02 -12.72 3.02
C TYR A 229 3.73 -11.91 2.93
N GLY A 230 3.62 -10.82 3.69
CA GLY A 230 2.42 -9.99 3.73
C GLY A 230 1.21 -10.70 4.36
N CYS A 231 0.02 -10.16 4.20
CA CYS A 231 -1.22 -10.79 4.64
C CYS A 231 -2.44 -10.08 4.04
N ASP A 232 -3.29 -10.81 3.33
CA ASP A 232 -4.48 -10.23 2.68
C ASP A 232 -5.78 -10.57 3.41
N ARG A 233 -5.74 -11.20 4.59
CA ARG A 233 -6.95 -11.76 5.24
C ARG A 233 -8.02 -10.72 5.53
N CYS A 234 -7.64 -9.53 5.98
CA CYS A 234 -8.59 -8.44 6.23
C CYS A 234 -9.18 -7.86 4.93
N GLN A 235 -8.44 -7.91 3.82
CA GLN A 235 -8.95 -7.54 2.49
C GLN A 235 -9.87 -8.62 1.93
N THR A 236 -9.42 -9.88 1.98
CA THR A 236 -10.19 -11.03 1.47
C THR A 236 -11.54 -11.19 2.17
N ALA A 237 -11.59 -10.92 3.49
CA ALA A 237 -12.82 -10.96 4.27
C ALA A 237 -13.77 -9.79 4.00
N CYS A 238 -13.27 -8.70 3.38
CA CYS A 238 -14.07 -7.52 3.13
C CYS A 238 -15.13 -7.81 2.05
N PRO A 239 -16.44 -7.59 2.31
CA PRO A 239 -17.49 -7.87 1.34
C PRO A 239 -17.41 -7.00 0.08
N TRP A 240 -16.73 -5.86 0.15
CA TRP A 240 -16.51 -5.00 -1.01
C TRP A 240 -15.52 -5.61 -2.01
N ASN A 241 -14.60 -6.48 -1.58
CA ASN A 241 -13.67 -7.16 -2.48
C ASN A 241 -14.31 -8.26 -3.36
N ARG A 242 -15.60 -8.60 -3.15
CA ARG A 242 -16.37 -9.42 -4.11
C ARG A 242 -16.53 -8.75 -5.48
N PHE A 243 -16.36 -7.45 -5.54
CA PHE A 243 -16.43 -6.67 -6.77
C PHE A 243 -15.05 -6.46 -7.43
N ALA A 244 -13.96 -6.90 -6.79
CA ALA A 244 -12.64 -6.79 -7.36
C ALA A 244 -12.56 -7.59 -8.66
N THR A 245 -12.11 -6.94 -9.72
CA THR A 245 -11.86 -7.57 -11.02
C THR A 245 -10.35 -7.79 -11.20
N PRO A 246 -9.93 -8.90 -11.82
CA PRO A 246 -8.53 -9.12 -12.11
C PRO A 246 -7.90 -7.96 -12.87
N ASN A 247 -6.67 -7.59 -12.48
CA ASN A 247 -5.90 -6.59 -13.22
C ASN A 247 -5.37 -7.17 -14.54
N THR A 248 -5.19 -6.31 -15.53
CA THR A 248 -4.65 -6.66 -16.86
C THR A 248 -3.23 -6.11 -17.07
N GLU A 249 -2.62 -5.52 -16.04
CA GLU A 249 -1.28 -4.96 -16.13
C GLU A 249 -0.23 -6.08 -16.21
N PRO A 250 0.50 -6.23 -17.32
CA PRO A 250 1.45 -7.33 -17.49
C PRO A 250 2.55 -7.35 -16.42
N ALA A 251 2.98 -6.18 -15.95
CA ALA A 251 4.01 -6.04 -14.93
C ALA A 251 3.57 -6.58 -13.55
N LEU A 252 2.27 -6.63 -13.29
CA LEU A 252 1.70 -7.10 -12.01
C LEU A 252 1.32 -8.58 -12.03
N GLN A 253 1.49 -9.27 -13.16
CA GLN A 253 1.21 -10.70 -13.23
C GLN A 253 2.32 -11.51 -12.56
N PRO A 254 1.98 -12.60 -11.82
CA PRO A 254 2.97 -13.48 -11.23
C PRO A 254 3.80 -14.18 -12.31
N LYS A 255 5.10 -14.35 -12.04
CA LYS A 255 5.97 -15.14 -12.90
C LYS A 255 5.50 -16.60 -12.90
N PRO A 256 5.53 -17.33 -14.05
CA PRO A 256 5.18 -18.75 -14.12
C PRO A 256 5.97 -19.60 -13.11
N GLU A 257 7.24 -19.27 -12.90
CA GLU A 257 8.09 -19.93 -11.93
C GLU A 257 7.53 -19.79 -10.49
N LEU A 258 7.06 -18.61 -10.11
CA LEU A 258 6.45 -18.38 -8.79
C LEU A 258 5.18 -19.22 -8.60
N LEU A 259 4.36 -19.33 -9.66
CA LEU A 259 3.16 -20.17 -9.65
C LEU A 259 3.46 -21.67 -9.53
N SER A 260 4.66 -22.10 -9.88
CA SER A 260 5.11 -23.51 -9.81
C SER A 260 5.91 -23.85 -8.54
N MET A 261 5.99 -22.92 -7.58
CA MET A 261 6.71 -23.13 -6.33
C MET A 261 5.92 -24.05 -5.38
N SER A 262 6.45 -25.24 -5.11
CA SER A 262 5.97 -26.12 -4.05
C SER A 262 6.61 -25.77 -2.70
N LYS A 263 6.01 -26.22 -1.59
CA LYS A 263 6.61 -26.10 -0.24
C LYS A 263 8.05 -26.62 -0.20
N GLU A 264 8.32 -27.74 -0.85
CA GLU A 264 9.67 -28.32 -0.96
C GLU A 264 10.65 -27.36 -1.63
N LYS A 265 10.26 -26.76 -2.78
CA LYS A 265 11.08 -25.75 -3.46
C LYS A 265 11.33 -24.52 -2.61
N TRP A 266 10.33 -24.09 -1.83
CA TRP A 266 10.47 -22.98 -0.90
C TRP A 266 11.45 -23.29 0.24
N HIS A 267 11.41 -24.51 0.80
CA HIS A 267 12.37 -24.94 1.83
C HIS A 267 13.79 -25.02 1.31
N ASN A 268 13.97 -25.43 0.04
CA ASN A 268 15.27 -25.55 -0.62
C ASN A 268 15.72 -24.24 -1.31
N LEU A 269 14.97 -23.12 -1.15
CA LEU A 269 15.29 -21.86 -1.79
C LEU A 269 16.70 -21.37 -1.42
N THR A 270 17.56 -21.18 -2.41
CA THR A 270 18.89 -20.60 -2.26
C THR A 270 18.87 -19.07 -2.39
N VAL A 271 19.98 -18.41 -2.05
CA VAL A 271 20.13 -16.95 -2.24
C VAL A 271 20.04 -16.60 -3.73
N GLU A 272 20.63 -17.40 -4.60
CA GLU A 272 20.64 -17.23 -6.05
C GLU A 272 19.22 -17.34 -6.62
N ASP A 273 18.47 -18.36 -6.19
CA ASP A 273 17.06 -18.53 -6.57
C ASP A 273 16.21 -17.37 -6.12
N TYR A 274 16.39 -16.91 -4.87
CA TYR A 274 15.70 -15.74 -4.35
C TYR A 274 16.00 -14.49 -5.17
N GLN A 275 17.29 -14.24 -5.49
CA GLN A 275 17.67 -13.08 -6.27
C GLN A 275 17.07 -13.10 -7.68
N ARG A 276 17.02 -14.27 -8.31
CA ARG A 276 16.45 -14.48 -9.64
C ARG A 276 14.93 -14.37 -9.63
N LEU A 277 14.27 -15.08 -8.72
CA LEU A 277 12.81 -15.14 -8.63
C LEU A 277 12.22 -13.77 -8.31
N PHE A 278 12.81 -13.05 -7.36
CA PHE A 278 12.33 -11.76 -6.86
C PHE A 278 13.08 -10.55 -7.43
N LYS A 279 13.79 -10.70 -8.54
CA LYS A 279 14.39 -9.55 -9.23
C LYS A 279 13.29 -8.55 -9.62
N GLY A 280 13.38 -7.31 -9.09
CA GLY A 280 12.38 -6.26 -9.33
C GLY A 280 11.03 -6.53 -8.66
N SER A 281 10.97 -7.26 -7.55
CA SER A 281 9.75 -7.55 -6.79
C SER A 281 9.79 -6.88 -5.42
N ALA A 282 8.61 -6.48 -4.91
CA ALA A 282 8.45 -5.94 -3.57
C ALA A 282 8.85 -6.95 -2.46
N VAL A 283 8.90 -8.25 -2.75
CA VAL A 283 9.37 -9.29 -1.81
C VAL A 283 10.82 -9.06 -1.37
N LYS A 284 11.61 -8.30 -2.13
CA LYS A 284 12.98 -7.93 -1.70
C LYS A 284 13.02 -7.11 -0.41
N ARG A 285 11.92 -6.49 -0.01
CA ARG A 285 11.81 -5.71 1.25
C ARG A 285 12.19 -6.55 2.47
N VAL A 286 11.77 -7.81 2.54
CA VAL A 286 12.03 -8.70 3.68
C VAL A 286 13.45 -9.25 3.70
N LYS A 287 14.21 -9.15 2.58
CA LYS A 287 15.49 -9.80 2.33
C LYS A 287 15.39 -11.33 2.37
N PHE A 288 16.45 -12.02 1.93
CA PHE A 288 16.49 -13.48 1.90
C PHE A 288 16.32 -14.09 3.29
N GLU A 289 17.08 -13.57 4.26
CA GLU A 289 17.10 -14.06 5.63
C GLU A 289 15.72 -14.00 6.29
N GLY A 290 15.00 -12.88 6.08
CA GLY A 290 13.65 -12.72 6.63
C GLY A 290 12.63 -13.63 5.95
N LEU A 291 12.71 -13.81 4.63
CA LEU A 291 11.84 -14.75 3.92
C LEU A 291 12.14 -16.20 4.35
N LYS A 292 13.40 -16.56 4.45
CA LYS A 292 13.84 -17.88 4.90
C LYS A 292 13.39 -18.16 6.34
N ARG A 293 13.52 -17.17 7.24
CA ARG A 293 12.95 -17.24 8.61
C ARG A 293 11.46 -17.58 8.57
N ASN A 294 10.68 -16.87 7.74
CA ASN A 294 9.23 -17.08 7.65
C ASN A 294 8.87 -18.48 7.13
N ILE A 295 9.69 -19.06 6.27
CA ILE A 295 9.52 -20.43 5.76
C ILE A 295 9.87 -21.46 6.84
N THR A 296 11.03 -21.33 7.50
CA THR A 296 11.55 -22.34 8.44
C THR A 296 10.80 -22.42 9.77
N VAL A 297 10.09 -21.36 10.17
CA VAL A 297 9.21 -21.41 11.36
C VAL A 297 8.16 -22.52 11.26
N LYS A 298 7.88 -23.05 10.06
CA LYS A 298 6.91 -24.14 9.83
C LYS A 298 7.49 -25.54 10.00
N GLU A 299 8.79 -25.67 10.23
CA GLU A 299 9.45 -26.96 10.41
C GLU A 299 9.46 -27.43 11.89
N LYS A 300 9.06 -26.53 12.81
CA LYS A 300 8.96 -26.81 14.25
C LYS A 300 7.50 -26.95 14.69
#